data_882ea31c4dcefa8133e9444fe887b8c6
#
_entry.id   882ea31c4dcefa8133e9444fe887b8c6
#
_cell.length_a   1.000
_cell.length_b   1.000
_cell.length_c   1.000
_cell.angle_alpha   90.00
_cell.angle_beta   90.00
_cell.angle_gamma   90.00
#
_symmetry.space_group_name_H-M   'P 1'
#
loop_
_entity.id
_entity.type
_entity.pdbx_description
1 polymer ?
#
loop_
_entity_poly.entity_id
_entity_poly.type
_entity_poly.pdbx_seq_one_letter_code
_entity_poly.pdbx_strand_id
1 'polypeptide(L)'
;MTNAVAIVPHGLALPAHLATPEAAAAIAAANAAAAGGIKAGGFPKISIEGGKFHEVDASIDGGAPRTYMVAAQPGQPALPMMCLEAVVVAANPALVKTFYAKKWQKGESEAPDCQSNNGVTPDAHIANPQSPVCATCPQNQWGSKISEASGKEIKACTDSKQLVILPAADLNYKALGLAVTPAALGDW
;
A
#
# COMPACT_ATOMS: atom_id res chain seq x y z
N MET A 1 28.90 12.42 1.13
CA MET A 1 28.31 12.15 2.46
C MET A 1 26.96 12.85 2.48
N THR A 2 25.88 12.14 2.20
CA THR A 2 24.51 12.66 2.20
C THR A 2 23.93 12.44 3.60
N ASN A 3 23.76 13.54 4.35
CA ASN A 3 23.03 13.52 5.61
C ASN A 3 21.56 13.21 5.33
N ALA A 4 21.11 12.01 5.70
CA ALA A 4 19.69 11.70 5.80
C ALA A 4 19.12 12.47 7.00
N VAL A 5 18.29 13.47 6.74
CA VAL A 5 17.54 14.18 7.77
C VAL A 5 16.39 13.25 8.21
N ALA A 6 16.49 12.73 9.43
CA ALA A 6 15.36 12.05 10.06
C ALA A 6 14.31 13.12 10.41
N ILE A 7 13.16 13.11 9.73
CA ILE A 7 12.01 13.96 10.09
C ILE A 7 11.37 13.32 11.32
N VAL A 8 11.70 13.85 12.50
CA VAL A 8 10.99 13.54 13.75
C VAL A 8 9.79 14.47 13.85
N PRO A 9 8.55 13.96 13.97
CA PRO A 9 7.39 14.81 14.18
C PRO A 9 7.59 15.66 15.45
N HIS A 10 7.27 16.94 15.38
CA HIS A 10 7.38 17.86 16.49
C HIS A 10 6.59 17.32 17.70
N GLY A 11 7.30 16.97 18.76
CA GLY A 11 6.73 16.65 20.07
C GLY A 11 6.96 15.25 20.64
N LEU A 12 7.48 14.30 19.87
CA LEU A 12 7.83 12.97 20.40
C LEU A 12 9.35 12.85 20.54
N ALA A 13 9.86 13.06 21.73
CA ALA A 13 11.23 12.67 22.07
C ALA A 13 11.32 11.13 21.98
N LEU A 14 12.30 10.62 21.24
CA LEU A 14 12.59 9.19 21.25
C LEU A 14 12.87 8.73 22.69
N PRO A 15 12.27 7.61 23.13
CA PRO A 15 12.63 7.02 24.43
C PRO A 15 14.16 6.86 24.54
N ALA A 16 14.72 7.12 25.72
CA ALA A 16 16.18 7.15 25.92
C ALA A 16 16.89 5.86 25.44
N HIS A 17 16.23 4.70 25.53
CA HIS A 17 16.76 3.42 25.04
C HIS A 17 16.82 3.32 23.49
N LEU A 18 16.10 4.17 22.76
CA LEU A 18 16.14 4.25 21.30
C LEU A 18 17.04 5.40 20.80
N ALA A 19 17.54 6.23 21.70
CA ALA A 19 18.42 7.35 21.40
C ALA A 19 19.93 6.96 21.43
N THR A 20 20.23 5.67 21.50
CA THR A 20 21.61 5.17 21.52
C THR A 20 22.14 4.92 20.10
N PRO A 21 23.45 5.01 19.83
CA PRO A 21 24.03 4.67 18.54
C PRO A 21 23.71 3.25 18.08
N GLU A 22 23.65 2.29 19.00
CA GLU A 22 23.33 0.89 18.73
C GLU A 22 21.88 0.74 18.29
N ALA A 23 20.94 1.44 18.94
CA ALA A 23 19.53 1.44 18.55
C ALA A 23 19.36 2.11 17.17
N ALA A 24 20.07 3.21 16.91
CA ALA A 24 20.06 3.86 15.61
C ALA A 24 20.59 2.94 14.50
N ALA A 25 21.65 2.18 14.76
CA ALA A 25 22.21 1.19 13.85
C ALA A 25 21.22 0.02 13.62
N ALA A 26 20.58 -0.46 14.66
CA ALA A 26 19.56 -1.52 14.58
C ALA A 26 18.34 -1.07 13.77
N ILE A 27 17.87 0.16 13.98
CA ILE A 27 16.78 0.76 13.21
C ILE A 27 17.18 0.93 11.73
N ALA A 28 18.41 1.39 11.47
CA ALA A 28 18.92 1.53 10.11
C ALA A 28 19.03 0.17 9.40
N ALA A 29 19.50 -0.86 10.10
CA ALA A 29 19.57 -2.23 9.58
C ALA A 29 18.17 -2.82 9.33
N ALA A 30 17.22 -2.61 10.24
CA ALA A 30 15.83 -3.02 10.05
C ALA A 30 15.17 -2.31 8.87
N ASN A 31 15.43 -1.01 8.71
CA ASN A 31 14.94 -0.23 7.57
C ASN A 31 15.58 -0.70 6.25
N ALA A 32 16.87 -1.03 6.26
CA ALA A 32 17.55 -1.59 5.08
C ALA A 32 17.02 -2.98 4.71
N ALA A 33 16.74 -3.83 5.71
CA ALA A 33 16.10 -5.13 5.49
C ALA A 33 14.66 -4.96 4.96
N ALA A 34 13.90 -4.01 5.49
CA ALA A 34 12.57 -3.66 5.02
C ALA A 34 12.61 -3.04 3.61
N ALA A 35 13.71 -2.38 3.21
CA ALA A 35 13.91 -1.82 1.88
C ALA A 35 14.04 -2.89 0.77
N GLY A 36 14.20 -4.17 1.11
CA GLY A 36 14.12 -5.30 0.18
C GLY A 36 12.76 -5.47 -0.50
N GLY A 37 11.79 -4.63 -0.13
CA GLY A 37 10.45 -4.58 -0.71
C GLY A 37 9.49 -5.56 -0.04
N ILE A 38 8.22 -5.17 -0.06
CA ILE A 38 7.12 -6.01 0.40
C ILE A 38 6.78 -6.97 -0.74
N LYS A 39 6.93 -8.27 -0.51
CA LYS A 39 6.49 -9.27 -1.49
C LYS A 39 4.97 -9.19 -1.62
N ALA A 40 4.50 -8.92 -2.84
CA ALA A 40 3.08 -8.97 -3.15
C ALA A 40 2.51 -10.36 -2.80
N GLY A 41 1.43 -10.40 -2.04
CA GLY A 41 0.72 -11.64 -1.69
C GLY A 41 0.97 -12.20 -0.29
N GLY A 42 1.88 -11.62 0.50
CA GLY A 42 2.22 -12.13 1.85
C GLY A 42 1.29 -11.71 3.00
N PHE A 43 0.47 -10.68 2.81
CA PHE A 43 -0.38 -10.13 3.87
C PHE A 43 -1.84 -10.04 3.46
N PRO A 44 -2.77 -10.23 4.41
CA PRO A 44 -4.14 -9.78 4.21
C PRO A 44 -4.15 -8.30 3.83
N LYS A 45 -5.12 -7.88 3.04
CA LYS A 45 -5.14 -6.52 2.46
C LYS A 45 -6.22 -5.67 3.13
N ILE A 46 -5.93 -4.39 3.27
CA ILE A 46 -6.96 -3.37 3.49
C ILE A 46 -7.36 -2.80 2.13
N SER A 47 -8.63 -2.93 1.80
CA SER A 47 -9.28 -2.25 0.68
C SER A 47 -10.09 -1.05 1.20
N ILE A 48 -10.07 0.04 0.45
CA ILE A 48 -10.89 1.22 0.73
C ILE A 48 -11.93 1.33 -0.39
N GLU A 49 -13.18 1.12 -0.05
CA GLU A 49 -14.29 1.18 -1.00
C GLU A 49 -15.42 2.05 -0.43
N GLY A 50 -15.83 3.08 -1.17
CA GLY A 50 -16.87 4.01 -0.73
C GLY A 50 -16.56 4.74 0.58
N GLY A 51 -15.26 5.02 0.85
CA GLY A 51 -14.79 5.65 2.08
C GLY A 51 -14.81 4.73 3.31
N LYS A 52 -15.00 3.43 3.13
CA LYS A 52 -15.01 2.42 4.19
C LYS A 52 -13.79 1.52 4.07
N PHE A 53 -13.29 1.05 5.21
CA PHE A 53 -12.17 0.12 5.27
C PHE A 53 -12.67 -1.32 5.32
N HIS A 54 -12.13 -2.15 4.44
CA HIS A 54 -12.45 -3.58 4.35
C HIS A 54 -11.17 -4.38 4.46
N GLU A 55 -11.15 -5.37 5.35
CA GLU A 55 -10.10 -6.36 5.37
C GLU A 55 -10.45 -7.50 4.40
N VAL A 56 -9.51 -7.85 3.54
CA VAL A 56 -9.62 -8.97 2.61
C VAL A 56 -8.49 -9.95 2.92
N ASP A 57 -8.86 -11.12 3.42
CA ASP A 57 -7.95 -12.20 3.78
C ASP A 57 -8.37 -13.49 3.07
N ALA A 58 -7.57 -13.90 2.11
CA ALA A 58 -7.86 -15.10 1.32
C ALA A 58 -7.92 -16.41 2.16
N SER A 59 -7.34 -16.39 3.35
CA SER A 59 -7.38 -17.52 4.29
C SER A 59 -8.68 -17.61 5.10
N ILE A 60 -9.50 -16.57 5.06
CA ILE A 60 -10.75 -16.45 5.84
C ILE A 60 -11.90 -16.20 4.87
N ASP A 61 -12.97 -16.98 5.01
CA ASP A 61 -14.22 -16.83 4.25
C ASP A 61 -14.02 -16.73 2.72
N GLY A 62 -12.99 -17.41 2.17
CA GLY A 62 -12.67 -17.36 0.75
C GLY A 62 -12.24 -15.98 0.26
N GLY A 63 -11.80 -15.08 1.15
CA GLY A 63 -11.40 -13.71 0.82
C GLY A 63 -12.56 -12.71 0.77
N ALA A 64 -13.72 -13.03 1.36
CA ALA A 64 -14.83 -12.10 1.45
C ALA A 64 -14.42 -10.84 2.25
N PRO A 65 -14.73 -9.62 1.76
CA PRO A 65 -14.39 -8.39 2.46
C PRO A 65 -15.11 -8.26 3.79
N ARG A 66 -14.38 -8.01 4.87
CA ARG A 66 -14.93 -7.71 6.19
C ARG A 66 -14.79 -6.22 6.46
N THR A 67 -15.92 -5.52 6.64
CA THR A 67 -15.92 -4.07 6.91
C THR A 67 -15.47 -3.80 8.35
N TYR A 68 -14.55 -2.87 8.54
CA TYR A 68 -14.22 -2.35 9.87
C TYR A 68 -15.37 -1.50 10.38
N MET A 69 -15.84 -1.83 11.59
CA MET A 69 -16.99 -1.21 12.21
C MET A 69 -16.58 -0.51 13.51
N VAL A 70 -17.17 0.64 13.78
CA VAL A 70 -17.11 1.26 15.10
C VAL A 70 -17.91 0.39 16.06
N ALA A 71 -17.38 0.16 17.27
CA ALA A 71 -18.08 -0.60 18.28
C ALA A 71 -19.49 -0.03 18.52
N ALA A 72 -20.50 -0.91 18.50
CA ALA A 72 -21.88 -0.52 18.75
C ALA A 72 -22.03 0.05 20.18
N GLN A 73 -22.69 1.20 20.30
CA GLN A 73 -23.08 1.74 21.59
C GLN A 73 -24.47 1.24 21.96
N PRO A 74 -24.83 1.18 23.24
CA PRO A 74 -26.17 0.75 23.66
C PRO A 74 -27.26 1.56 22.95
N GLY A 75 -28.14 0.86 22.23
CA GLY A 75 -29.25 1.48 21.50
C GLY A 75 -28.90 2.10 20.13
N GLN A 76 -27.64 2.00 19.69
CA GLN A 76 -27.23 2.46 18.36
C GLN A 76 -26.69 1.32 17.49
N PRO A 77 -26.95 1.32 16.18
CA PRO A 77 -26.35 0.35 15.27
C PRO A 77 -24.86 0.58 15.14
N ALA A 78 -24.10 -0.49 14.88
CA ALA A 78 -22.70 -0.37 14.49
C ALA A 78 -22.58 0.39 13.16
N LEU A 79 -21.61 1.30 13.05
CA LEU A 79 -21.36 2.10 11.86
C LEU A 79 -20.02 1.74 11.25
N PRO A 80 -19.86 1.79 9.92
CA PRO A 80 -18.55 1.61 9.28
C PRO A 80 -17.54 2.66 9.76
N MET A 81 -16.30 2.24 10.00
CA MET A 81 -15.21 3.16 10.31
C MET A 81 -14.86 4.00 9.09
N MET A 82 -14.79 5.32 9.27
CA MET A 82 -14.40 6.29 8.24
C MET A 82 -12.92 6.68 8.34
N CYS A 83 -12.25 6.29 9.41
CA CYS A 83 -10.81 6.43 9.61
C CYS A 83 -10.27 5.17 10.30
N LEU A 84 -9.05 4.80 10.00
CA LEU A 84 -8.33 3.69 10.62
C LEU A 84 -7.03 4.22 11.21
N GLU A 85 -6.92 4.17 12.54
CA GLU A 85 -5.66 4.45 13.21
C GLU A 85 -4.74 3.23 13.05
N ALA A 86 -3.55 3.46 12.51
CA ALA A 86 -2.63 2.40 12.20
C ALA A 86 -1.17 2.80 12.43
N VAL A 87 -0.35 1.82 12.78
CA VAL A 87 1.11 1.94 12.83
C VAL A 87 1.69 1.39 11.53
N VAL A 88 2.42 2.21 10.80
CA VAL A 88 3.16 1.76 9.61
C VAL A 88 4.42 1.03 10.07
N VAL A 89 4.50 -0.27 9.81
CA VAL A 89 5.64 -1.11 10.21
C VAL A 89 6.61 -1.35 9.06
N ALA A 90 6.16 -1.26 7.82
CA ALA A 90 7.00 -1.31 6.65
C ALA A 90 6.39 -0.51 5.48
N ALA A 91 7.22 -0.03 4.58
CA ALA A 91 6.80 0.64 3.36
C ALA A 91 7.68 0.20 2.20
N ASN A 92 7.11 0.02 1.01
CA ASN A 92 7.92 -0.17 -0.18
C ASN A 92 8.68 1.15 -0.48
N PRO A 93 10.00 1.14 -0.67
CA PRO A 93 10.77 2.37 -0.93
C PRO A 93 10.34 3.05 -2.24
N ALA A 94 9.98 2.27 -3.26
CA ALA A 94 9.52 2.75 -4.55
C ALA A 94 7.98 2.80 -4.65
N LEU A 95 7.48 3.51 -5.65
CA LEU A 95 6.08 3.38 -6.08
C LEU A 95 5.94 2.07 -6.86
N VAL A 96 5.03 1.24 -6.44
CA VAL A 96 4.64 0.03 -7.18
C VAL A 96 3.80 0.44 -8.38
N LYS A 97 4.11 -0.15 -9.52
CA LYS A 97 3.38 0.08 -10.77
C LYS A 97 2.57 -1.17 -11.09
N THR A 98 1.31 -0.98 -11.47
CA THR A 98 0.40 -2.07 -11.75
C THR A 98 -0.44 -1.76 -12.99
N PHE A 99 -0.49 -2.67 -13.93
CA PHE A 99 -1.26 -2.55 -15.16
C PHE A 99 -2.21 -3.73 -15.32
N TYR A 100 -3.45 -3.41 -15.64
CA TYR A 100 -4.50 -4.35 -16.03
C TYR A 100 -5.00 -3.98 -17.41
N ALA A 101 -4.91 -4.89 -18.37
CA ALA A 101 -5.43 -4.71 -19.73
C ALA A 101 -6.97 -4.72 -19.75
N LYS A 102 -7.55 -5.56 -18.89
CA LYS A 102 -8.99 -5.67 -18.73
C LYS A 102 -9.50 -4.75 -17.63
N LYS A 103 -10.75 -4.33 -17.77
CA LYS A 103 -11.46 -3.62 -16.70
C LYS A 103 -11.81 -4.60 -15.60
N TRP A 104 -11.48 -4.21 -14.35
CA TRP A 104 -11.86 -4.98 -13.18
C TRP A 104 -13.38 -5.14 -13.07
N GLN A 105 -13.85 -6.33 -12.75
CA GLN A 105 -15.24 -6.61 -12.45
C GLN A 105 -15.36 -7.03 -10.99
N LYS A 106 -16.47 -6.63 -10.34
CA LYS A 106 -16.69 -6.95 -8.93
C LYS A 106 -16.75 -8.47 -8.73
N GLY A 107 -15.92 -8.97 -7.84
CA GLY A 107 -15.81 -10.41 -7.53
C GLY A 107 -14.71 -11.14 -8.32
N GLU A 108 -14.06 -10.49 -9.27
CA GLU A 108 -12.90 -11.05 -9.95
C GLU A 108 -11.61 -10.69 -9.19
N SER A 109 -10.77 -11.71 -8.97
CA SER A 109 -9.42 -11.56 -8.42
C SER A 109 -8.41 -12.03 -9.46
N GLU A 110 -8.19 -11.20 -10.49
CA GLU A 110 -7.15 -11.49 -11.49
C GLU A 110 -5.81 -10.91 -11.06
N ALA A 111 -4.73 -11.62 -11.40
CA ALA A 111 -3.38 -11.08 -11.28
C ALA A 111 -3.19 -9.95 -12.29
N PRO A 112 -2.36 -8.93 -12.01
CA PRO A 112 -2.06 -7.88 -12.97
C PRO A 112 -1.34 -8.44 -14.19
N ASP A 113 -1.65 -7.91 -15.38
CA ASP A 113 -0.95 -8.25 -16.62
C ASP A 113 0.51 -7.79 -16.60
N CYS A 114 0.80 -6.72 -15.87
CA CYS A 114 2.15 -6.26 -15.61
C CYS A 114 2.25 -5.60 -14.23
N GLN A 115 3.33 -5.88 -13.52
CA GLN A 115 3.62 -5.29 -12.22
C GLN A 115 5.10 -5.01 -12.06
N SER A 116 5.41 -3.97 -11.30
CA SER A 116 6.78 -3.61 -10.91
C SER A 116 6.79 -3.12 -9.47
N ASN A 117 7.41 -3.89 -8.58
CA ASN A 117 7.56 -3.53 -7.17
C ASN A 117 8.67 -2.49 -6.93
N ASN A 118 9.63 -2.39 -7.83
CA ASN A 118 10.71 -1.39 -7.77
C ASN A 118 10.42 -0.12 -8.57
N GLY A 119 9.32 -0.08 -9.34
CA GLY A 119 8.93 1.04 -10.19
C GLY A 119 9.80 1.27 -11.43
N VAL A 120 10.83 0.45 -11.64
CA VAL A 120 11.84 0.61 -12.70
C VAL A 120 11.72 -0.46 -13.77
N THR A 121 11.66 -1.72 -13.37
CA THR A 121 11.57 -2.88 -14.26
C THR A 121 10.40 -3.76 -13.85
N PRO A 122 9.74 -4.46 -14.80
CA PRO A 122 8.75 -5.48 -14.46
C PRO A 122 9.32 -6.55 -13.53
N ASP A 123 8.47 -7.08 -12.66
CA ASP A 123 8.84 -8.16 -11.76
C ASP A 123 9.12 -9.45 -12.56
N ALA A 124 10.09 -10.25 -12.09
CA ALA A 124 10.57 -11.43 -12.79
C ALA A 124 9.51 -12.53 -13.04
N HIS A 125 8.42 -12.52 -12.27
CA HIS A 125 7.31 -13.48 -12.46
C HIS A 125 6.33 -13.08 -13.58
N ILE A 126 6.43 -11.87 -14.13
CA ILE A 126 5.59 -11.41 -15.24
C ILE A 126 6.09 -12.03 -16.53
N ALA A 127 5.29 -12.97 -17.08
CA ALA A 127 5.68 -13.72 -18.27
C ALA A 127 5.75 -12.84 -19.53
N ASN A 128 4.82 -11.87 -19.67
CA ASN A 128 4.72 -11.01 -20.84
C ASN A 128 4.69 -9.53 -20.41
N PRO A 129 5.84 -8.95 -20.03
CA PRO A 129 5.90 -7.56 -19.60
C PRO A 129 5.57 -6.61 -20.75
N GLN A 130 4.87 -5.52 -20.47
CA GLN A 130 4.48 -4.51 -21.46
C GLN A 130 5.68 -3.74 -22.02
N SER A 131 6.79 -3.69 -21.28
CA SER A 131 8.06 -3.07 -21.67
C SER A 131 9.15 -3.60 -20.74
N PRO A 132 10.42 -3.66 -21.17
CA PRO A 132 11.53 -4.02 -20.28
C PRO A 132 11.82 -2.96 -19.23
N VAL A 133 11.40 -1.70 -19.45
CA VAL A 133 11.64 -0.55 -18.55
C VAL A 133 10.35 0.23 -18.36
N CYS A 134 9.97 0.48 -17.10
CA CYS A 134 8.73 1.17 -16.76
C CYS A 134 8.72 2.64 -17.24
N ALA A 135 9.86 3.32 -17.24
CA ALA A 135 9.95 4.73 -17.64
C ALA A 135 9.56 4.96 -19.11
N THR A 136 9.88 4.01 -20.00
CA THR A 136 9.58 4.07 -21.44
C THR A 136 8.36 3.24 -21.83
N CYS A 137 7.68 2.62 -20.86
CA CYS A 137 6.51 1.79 -21.12
C CYS A 137 5.35 2.64 -21.67
N PRO A 138 4.73 2.26 -22.79
CA PRO A 138 3.57 2.98 -23.35
C PRO A 138 2.41 3.12 -22.36
N GLN A 139 2.17 2.09 -21.54
CA GLN A 139 1.11 2.08 -20.54
C GLN A 139 1.35 3.02 -19.35
N ASN A 140 2.61 3.44 -19.15
CA ASN A 140 3.01 4.34 -18.06
C ASN A 140 3.12 5.81 -18.52
N GLN A 141 2.68 6.14 -19.74
CA GLN A 141 2.64 7.51 -20.25
C GLN A 141 1.28 8.16 -19.98
N TRP A 142 1.26 9.48 -19.75
CA TRP A 142 0.02 10.24 -19.70
C TRP A 142 -0.68 10.16 -21.06
N GLY A 143 -2.02 10.04 -21.02
CA GLY A 143 -2.81 9.85 -22.24
C GLY A 143 -2.91 8.39 -22.69
N SER A 144 -2.23 7.43 -22.04
CA SER A 144 -2.33 6.01 -22.41
C SER A 144 -3.71 5.40 -22.08
N LYS A 145 -4.54 6.10 -21.30
CA LYS A 145 -5.93 5.72 -21.00
C LYS A 145 -6.78 6.97 -20.79
N ILE A 146 -8.06 6.88 -21.14
CA ILE A 146 -9.07 7.88 -20.76
C ILE A 146 -9.84 7.38 -19.55
N SER A 147 -9.96 8.20 -18.53
CA SER A 147 -10.77 7.91 -17.33
C SER A 147 -12.26 7.93 -17.70
N GLU A 148 -12.95 6.83 -17.52
CA GLU A 148 -14.41 6.74 -17.77
C GLU A 148 -15.20 7.65 -16.82
N ALA A 149 -14.72 7.86 -15.59
CA ALA A 149 -15.42 8.66 -14.61
C ALA A 149 -15.29 10.17 -14.85
N SER A 150 -14.17 10.64 -15.40
CA SER A 150 -13.88 12.07 -15.55
C SER A 150 -13.65 12.51 -17.00
N GLY A 151 -13.53 11.60 -17.94
CA GLY A 151 -13.16 11.88 -19.34
C GLY A 151 -11.74 12.42 -19.53
N LYS A 152 -10.94 12.46 -18.46
CA LYS A 152 -9.58 13.00 -18.51
C LYS A 152 -8.57 11.95 -18.93
N GLU A 153 -7.50 12.40 -19.56
CA GLU A 153 -6.32 11.59 -19.82
C GLU A 153 -5.66 11.16 -18.51
N ILE A 154 -5.32 9.88 -18.42
CA ILE A 154 -4.63 9.28 -17.28
C ILE A 154 -3.59 8.28 -17.78
N LYS A 155 -2.79 7.74 -16.90
CA LYS A 155 -1.94 6.58 -17.20
C LYS A 155 -2.75 5.30 -17.05
N ALA A 156 -2.56 4.35 -17.98
CA ALA A 156 -3.14 3.00 -17.85
C ALA A 156 -2.44 2.19 -16.75
N CYS A 157 -1.12 2.39 -16.59
CA CYS A 157 -0.34 1.83 -15.50
C CYS A 157 -0.50 2.69 -14.24
N THR A 158 -1.05 2.13 -13.19
CA THR A 158 -1.37 2.84 -11.93
C THR A 158 -0.18 2.78 -10.98
N ASP A 159 0.17 3.92 -10.38
CA ASP A 159 1.14 4.00 -9.30
C ASP A 159 0.44 3.79 -7.95
N SER A 160 1.10 3.12 -7.01
CA SER A 160 0.64 3.01 -5.62
C SER A 160 1.81 2.91 -4.65
N LYS A 161 1.63 3.42 -3.43
CA LYS A 161 2.56 3.20 -2.33
C LYS A 161 2.08 2.01 -1.52
N GLN A 162 2.90 0.97 -1.44
CA GLN A 162 2.59 -0.21 -0.64
C GLN A 162 3.13 -0.04 0.78
N LEU A 163 2.24 -0.19 1.74
CA LEU A 163 2.52 -0.13 3.17
C LEU A 163 2.15 -1.46 3.82
N VAL A 164 2.83 -1.80 4.89
CA VAL A 164 2.39 -2.80 5.87
C VAL A 164 2.05 -2.07 7.15
N ILE A 165 0.87 -2.31 7.66
CA ILE A 165 0.34 -1.64 8.83
C ILE A 165 -0.13 -2.64 9.89
N LEU A 166 -0.16 -2.17 11.14
CA LEU A 166 -0.86 -2.80 12.25
C LEU A 166 -1.97 -1.86 12.72
N PRO A 167 -3.19 -2.35 13.02
CA PRO A 167 -4.21 -1.53 13.68
C PRO A 167 -3.68 -1.01 15.01
N ALA A 168 -3.81 0.30 15.29
CA ALA A 168 -3.29 0.89 16.53
C ALA A 168 -4.01 0.38 17.77
N ALA A 169 -5.26 -0.07 17.63
CA ALA A 169 -6.05 -0.64 18.71
C ALA A 169 -5.53 -2.02 19.20
N ASP A 170 -4.82 -2.76 18.33
CA ASP A 170 -4.23 -4.07 18.68
C ASP A 170 -2.94 -4.30 17.89
N LEU A 171 -1.81 -4.01 18.51
CA LEU A 171 -0.48 -4.19 17.91
C LEU A 171 -0.05 -5.66 17.80
N ASN A 172 -0.78 -6.59 18.42
CA ASN A 172 -0.56 -8.03 18.26
C ASN A 172 -1.41 -8.63 17.12
N TYR A 173 -2.22 -7.80 16.47
CA TYR A 173 -2.96 -8.21 15.30
C TYR A 173 -2.01 -8.56 14.15
N LYS A 174 -2.50 -9.36 13.19
CA LYS A 174 -1.73 -9.69 11.99
C LYS A 174 -1.42 -8.42 11.18
N ALA A 175 -0.26 -8.40 10.56
CA ALA A 175 0.12 -7.32 9.67
C ALA A 175 -0.78 -7.30 8.41
N LEU A 176 -1.16 -6.11 7.97
CA LEU A 176 -2.07 -5.87 6.87
C LEU A 176 -1.38 -5.05 5.77
N GLY A 177 -1.55 -5.46 4.53
CA GLY A 177 -1.09 -4.70 3.37
C GLY A 177 -2.07 -3.59 3.00
N LEU A 178 -1.59 -2.37 2.83
CA LEU A 178 -2.36 -1.22 2.36
C LEU A 178 -1.71 -0.62 1.12
N ALA A 179 -2.47 -0.51 0.04
CA ALA A 179 -2.07 0.21 -1.16
C ALA A 179 -2.65 1.62 -1.13
N VAL A 180 -1.78 2.63 -1.02
CA VAL A 180 -2.15 4.04 -1.11
C VAL A 180 -2.14 4.46 -2.56
N THR A 181 -3.28 4.91 -3.07
CA THR A 181 -3.47 5.27 -4.48
C THR A 181 -2.87 6.63 -4.81
N PRO A 182 -2.66 6.96 -6.10
CA PRO A 182 -2.11 8.25 -6.53
C PRO A 182 -2.92 9.45 -6.05
N ALA A 183 -4.25 9.33 -5.99
CA ALA A 183 -5.11 10.41 -5.52
C ALA A 183 -4.83 10.81 -4.07
N ALA A 184 -4.44 9.83 -3.23
CA ALA A 184 -4.07 10.07 -1.84
C ALA A 184 -2.57 10.42 -1.67
N LEU A 185 -1.73 10.19 -2.70
CA LEU A 185 -0.29 10.50 -2.65
C LEU A 185 0.00 11.98 -2.98
N GLY A 186 -0.95 12.71 -3.57
CA GLY A 186 -0.78 14.12 -3.90
C GLY A 186 -0.69 15.04 -2.70
N ASP A 187 -1.09 14.56 -1.52
CA ASP A 187 -1.13 15.31 -0.26
C ASP A 187 0.03 14.93 0.69
N TRP A 188 1.06 14.21 0.20
CA TRP A 188 2.21 13.73 0.99
C TRP A 188 3.49 14.51 0.66
#